data_d838d0152ebb2c5cffaed139f1a4eaeb
#
_entry.id   d838d0152ebb2c5cffaed139f1a4eaeb
#
_cell.length_a   1.000
_cell.length_b   1.000
_cell.length_c   1.000
_cell.angle_alpha   90.00
_cell.angle_beta   90.00
_cell.angle_gamma   90.00
#
_symmetry.space_group_name_H-M   'P 1'
#
loop_
_entity.id
_entity.type
_entity.pdbx_description
1 polymer ?
#
loop_
_entity_poly.entity_id
_entity_poly.type
_entity_poly.pdbx_seq_one_letter_code
_entity_poly.pdbx_strand_id
1 'polypeptide(L)'
;MVLRNNWYYLLLVFLMISCENKESKFNISQVFRYNEHSNISSLDPAFAKDQRNIWAVHQLYNGLVQLDDSLRVIPSIAKSWQISEDGKVYTFSLRDDVYFHEHSLFGNDATRLVTATDFEYSFKRLLDKNIVSPGAWVLQNVKSFSALEDGVFQIELTQAFPPFLGLLAMKYCSVVSKEAIEYFGDEYRSNPIGTGPFKFKLWVENTKLVLRKNPNYFEKDTTGKKLPYLEAVAITFLPDKQSEFLQFIQGNLDFMKSLDASYKDDIITTEGKLQPKYKHLVHMETGAYLNTEYLGVYLDHKNNITNNKLIRKAINYGFDREKMIKYLRNGIGTPAVNGFIPSGLPSFNNLEGYRYKPELARKLLQEFIQETGIKNPSITITTNSNYLDLCEFIQRELQNIGLDVTIDVIPPSSLRQGKATGKFSIFRASWIADYPDAENYLSLFYSKNFTPNGPNYTHFKNIVFDSLYEKSISVVNNLERYKLYQKMDSIIIEEAPVIPLYYDQVIRFSQKNIEDLGINPIDMLDLRRVYKLN
;
A
#
# COMPACT_ATOMS: atom_id res chain seq x y z
N MET A 1 -18.94 -81.87 20.02
CA MET A 1 -17.72 -81.11 20.38
C MET A 1 -17.22 -80.37 19.15
N VAL A 2 -17.77 -79.26 18.81
CA VAL A 2 -17.25 -78.23 17.84
C VAL A 2 -18.30 -77.09 17.82
N LEU A 3 -18.29 -76.19 18.79
CA LEU A 3 -19.05 -74.91 18.77
C LEU A 3 -18.41 -73.91 19.74
N ARG A 4 -17.10 -73.59 19.51
CA ARG A 4 -16.41 -72.66 20.45
C ARG A 4 -15.43 -71.64 19.78
N ASN A 5 -15.36 -71.50 18.44
CA ASN A 5 -14.37 -70.62 17.82
C ASN A 5 -14.93 -69.50 16.97
N ASN A 6 -16.23 -69.31 16.81
CA ASN A 6 -16.74 -68.24 15.91
C ASN A 6 -16.98 -66.90 16.60
N TRP A 7 -16.85 -66.80 17.90
CA TRP A 7 -17.10 -65.52 18.60
C TRP A 7 -15.90 -64.57 18.58
N TYR A 8 -14.70 -65.14 18.45
CA TYR A 8 -13.48 -64.30 18.30
C TYR A 8 -13.38 -63.60 16.94
N TYR A 9 -13.89 -64.16 15.88
CA TYR A 9 -13.94 -63.54 14.57
C TYR A 9 -14.93 -62.38 14.47
N LEU A 10 -16.03 -62.45 15.21
CA LEU A 10 -17.02 -61.37 15.28
C LEU A 10 -16.48 -60.15 16.07
N LEU A 11 -15.67 -60.37 17.11
CA LEU A 11 -15.05 -59.29 17.89
C LEU A 11 -13.91 -58.62 17.13
N LEU A 12 -13.19 -59.33 16.25
CA LEU A 12 -12.13 -58.79 15.41
C LEU A 12 -12.69 -57.94 14.23
N VAL A 13 -13.87 -58.24 13.72
CA VAL A 13 -14.54 -57.47 12.66
C VAL A 13 -15.11 -56.17 13.23
N PHE A 14 -15.54 -56.12 14.53
CA PHE A 14 -16.06 -54.90 15.14
C PHE A 14 -14.95 -53.88 15.51
N LEU A 15 -13.68 -54.31 15.64
CA LEU A 15 -12.54 -53.43 15.90
C LEU A 15 -11.98 -52.75 14.63
N MET A 16 -12.42 -53.14 13.45
CA MET A 16 -11.98 -52.53 12.18
C MET A 16 -12.91 -51.42 11.67
N ILE A 17 -14.01 -51.10 12.35
CA ILE A 17 -14.99 -50.07 11.91
C ILE A 17 -14.85 -48.77 12.72
N SER A 18 -13.87 -48.66 13.63
CA SER A 18 -13.68 -47.44 14.42
C SER A 18 -12.34 -46.80 14.13
N CYS A 19 -12.27 -46.05 13.06
CA CYS A 19 -11.42 -44.86 12.85
C CYS A 19 -11.52 -44.38 11.39
N GLU A 20 -12.69 -43.94 10.97
CA GLU A 20 -12.74 -42.88 9.97
C GLU A 20 -12.63 -41.53 10.68
N ASN A 21 -11.44 -41.19 11.09
CA ASN A 21 -11.08 -39.78 11.25
C ASN A 21 -11.22 -39.15 9.86
N LYS A 22 -12.30 -38.41 9.64
CA LYS A 22 -12.40 -37.44 8.56
C LYS A 22 -11.40 -36.30 8.83
N GLU A 23 -10.12 -36.62 8.83
CA GLU A 23 -9.11 -35.61 8.52
C GLU A 23 -9.40 -35.18 7.07
N SER A 24 -9.89 -33.98 6.91
CA SER A 24 -9.99 -33.35 5.58
C SER A 24 -8.60 -33.44 4.97
N LYS A 25 -8.43 -34.29 3.95
CA LYS A 25 -7.13 -34.48 3.31
C LYS A 25 -6.64 -33.13 2.85
N PHE A 26 -5.54 -32.66 3.47
CA PHE A 26 -4.89 -31.41 3.07
C PHE A 26 -4.54 -31.47 1.58
N ASN A 27 -5.16 -30.58 0.79
CA ASN A 27 -4.93 -30.53 -0.65
C ASN A 27 -3.69 -29.69 -0.95
N ILE A 28 -2.54 -30.33 -1.14
CA ILE A 28 -1.27 -29.69 -1.43
C ILE A 28 -1.30 -28.87 -2.73
N SER A 29 -2.21 -29.17 -3.67
CA SER A 29 -2.39 -28.40 -4.89
C SER A 29 -2.93 -26.98 -4.61
N GLN A 30 -3.64 -26.78 -3.48
CA GLN A 30 -4.19 -25.48 -3.06
C GLN A 30 -3.25 -24.68 -2.13
N VAL A 31 -1.94 -24.86 -2.23
CA VAL A 31 -0.94 -24.05 -1.51
C VAL A 31 -0.46 -22.92 -2.42
N PHE A 32 -0.65 -21.67 -2.02
CA PHE A 32 -0.12 -20.50 -2.73
C PHE A 32 1.29 -20.17 -2.25
N ARG A 33 2.24 -20.07 -3.18
CA ARG A 33 3.68 -19.89 -2.90
C ARG A 33 4.17 -18.58 -3.49
N TYR A 34 4.79 -17.72 -2.67
CA TYR A 34 5.46 -16.53 -3.16
C TYR A 34 6.72 -16.21 -2.35
N ASN A 35 7.50 -15.28 -2.84
CA ASN A 35 8.76 -14.88 -2.23
C ASN A 35 8.73 -13.42 -1.76
N GLU A 36 9.38 -13.14 -0.63
CA GLU A 36 9.78 -11.81 -0.20
C GLU A 36 11.30 -11.72 -0.13
N HIS A 37 11.88 -10.58 -0.58
CA HIS A 37 13.35 -10.44 -0.65
C HIS A 37 14.04 -10.27 0.68
N SER A 38 13.28 -10.03 1.74
CA SER A 38 13.77 -9.84 3.10
C SER A 38 12.79 -10.43 4.08
N ASN A 39 13.29 -10.85 5.22
CA ASN A 39 12.46 -11.36 6.29
C ASN A 39 11.40 -10.35 6.72
N ILE A 40 10.25 -10.85 7.16
CA ILE A 40 9.22 -10.10 7.86
C ILE A 40 9.76 -9.78 9.25
N SER A 41 9.59 -8.55 9.72
CA SER A 41 10.11 -8.13 11.01
C SER A 41 9.15 -8.44 12.17
N SER A 42 7.85 -8.43 11.89
CA SER A 42 6.80 -8.69 12.87
C SER A 42 5.50 -9.09 12.19
N LEU A 43 4.76 -10.01 12.80
CA LEU A 43 3.38 -10.35 12.46
C LEU A 43 2.36 -9.64 13.38
N ASP A 44 2.83 -8.81 14.31
CA ASP A 44 1.99 -7.94 15.14
C ASP A 44 1.46 -6.76 14.31
N PRO A 45 0.14 -6.53 14.24
CA PRO A 45 -0.46 -5.43 13.48
C PRO A 45 0.08 -4.04 13.87
N ALA A 46 0.42 -3.82 15.14
CA ALA A 46 0.96 -2.55 15.61
C ALA A 46 2.27 -2.14 14.90
N PHE A 47 2.96 -3.08 14.25
CA PHE A 47 4.22 -2.87 13.54
C PHE A 47 4.13 -3.12 12.02
N ALA A 48 2.94 -3.14 11.45
CA ALA A 48 2.69 -3.36 10.01
C ALA A 48 3.05 -2.12 9.15
N LYS A 49 4.32 -1.68 9.19
CA LYS A 49 4.81 -0.42 8.58
C LYS A 49 5.30 -0.53 7.13
N ASP A 50 5.57 -1.71 6.64
CA ASP A 50 6.04 -1.95 5.27
C ASP A 50 5.21 -3.03 4.57
N GLN A 51 5.23 -3.05 3.24
CA GLN A 51 4.37 -3.89 2.42
C GLN A 51 4.46 -5.38 2.79
N ARG A 52 5.64 -5.90 3.11
CA ARG A 52 5.83 -7.32 3.47
C ARG A 52 5.10 -7.68 4.77
N ASN A 53 5.24 -6.83 5.78
CA ASN A 53 4.53 -6.98 7.05
C ASN A 53 3.02 -6.81 6.84
N ILE A 54 2.61 -5.78 6.07
CA ILE A 54 1.20 -5.49 5.76
C ILE A 54 0.54 -6.69 5.06
N TRP A 55 1.19 -7.29 4.07
CA TRP A 55 0.65 -8.44 3.34
C TRP A 55 0.46 -9.67 4.23
N ALA A 56 1.44 -9.98 5.09
CA ALA A 56 1.33 -11.09 6.02
C ALA A 56 0.25 -10.84 7.10
N VAL A 57 0.22 -9.64 7.67
CA VAL A 57 -0.79 -9.22 8.66
C VAL A 57 -2.19 -9.23 8.05
N HIS A 58 -2.34 -8.84 6.77
CA HIS A 58 -3.63 -8.89 6.07
C HIS A 58 -4.22 -10.29 5.98
N GLN A 59 -3.40 -11.34 5.86
CA GLN A 59 -3.87 -12.71 5.86
C GLN A 59 -4.29 -13.20 7.25
N LEU A 60 -3.77 -12.58 8.32
CA LEU A 60 -3.92 -13.04 9.70
C LEU A 60 -4.99 -12.29 10.50
N TYR A 61 -5.30 -11.03 10.12
CA TYR A 61 -6.12 -10.14 10.95
C TYR A 61 -7.16 -9.38 10.13
N ASN A 62 -8.22 -8.96 10.83
CA ASN A 62 -9.22 -8.03 10.30
C ASN A 62 -9.32 -6.78 11.20
N GLY A 63 -9.80 -5.66 10.63
CA GLY A 63 -10.19 -4.45 11.34
C GLY A 63 -11.71 -4.26 11.37
N LEU A 64 -12.17 -3.09 11.81
CA LEU A 64 -13.58 -2.71 11.75
C LEU A 64 -14.10 -2.71 10.31
N VAL A 65 -13.32 -2.15 9.41
CA VAL A 65 -13.63 -1.98 7.99
C VAL A 65 -12.45 -2.49 7.14
N GLN A 66 -12.68 -2.65 5.85
CA GLN A 66 -11.67 -3.04 4.87
C GLN A 66 -11.89 -2.26 3.56
N LEU A 67 -10.96 -2.38 2.61
CA LEU A 67 -11.09 -1.81 1.28
C LEU A 67 -11.45 -2.91 0.27
N ASP A 68 -12.31 -2.59 -0.69
CA ASP A 68 -12.47 -3.41 -1.90
C ASP A 68 -11.39 -3.09 -2.95
N ASP A 69 -11.40 -3.82 -4.09
CA ASP A 69 -10.41 -3.63 -5.15
C ASP A 69 -10.47 -2.23 -5.81
N SER A 70 -11.58 -1.52 -5.64
CA SER A 70 -11.76 -0.12 -6.06
C SER A 70 -11.44 0.89 -4.97
N LEU A 71 -10.85 0.46 -3.86
CA LEU A 71 -10.50 1.25 -2.67
C LEU A 71 -11.69 1.90 -1.96
N ARG A 72 -12.89 1.37 -2.14
CA ARG A 72 -14.06 1.79 -1.35
C ARG A 72 -14.03 1.10 0.00
N VAL A 73 -14.35 1.87 1.05
CA VAL A 73 -14.48 1.30 2.40
C VAL A 73 -15.73 0.45 2.46
N ILE A 74 -15.56 -0.81 2.85
CA ILE A 74 -16.64 -1.80 3.00
C ILE A 74 -16.60 -2.44 4.40
N PRO A 75 -17.71 -3.03 4.87
CA PRO A 75 -17.77 -3.78 6.10
C PRO A 75 -16.69 -4.87 6.22
N SER A 76 -16.20 -5.08 7.47
CA SER A 76 -15.38 -6.23 7.85
C SER A 76 -15.91 -6.80 9.17
N ILE A 77 -15.24 -6.59 10.32
CA ILE A 77 -15.80 -7.00 11.64
C ILE A 77 -16.99 -6.12 12.02
N ALA A 78 -16.99 -4.83 11.65
CA ALA A 78 -18.21 -4.03 11.71
C ALA A 78 -19.12 -4.42 10.54
N LYS A 79 -20.37 -4.84 10.83
CA LYS A 79 -21.39 -5.09 9.80
C LYS A 79 -21.97 -3.82 9.21
N SER A 80 -21.94 -2.71 9.97
CA SER A 80 -22.38 -1.38 9.57
C SER A 80 -21.82 -0.31 10.51
N TRP A 81 -21.91 0.95 10.09
CA TRP A 81 -21.57 2.09 10.94
C TRP A 81 -22.48 3.28 10.65
N GLN A 82 -22.54 4.18 11.63
CA GLN A 82 -23.22 5.48 11.52
C GLN A 82 -22.21 6.59 11.82
N ILE A 83 -22.37 7.74 11.15
CA ILE A 83 -21.55 8.93 11.37
C ILE A 83 -22.51 10.05 11.77
N SER A 84 -22.17 10.79 12.83
CA SER A 84 -22.95 11.95 13.26
C SER A 84 -22.97 13.05 12.19
N GLU A 85 -23.97 13.92 12.21
CA GLU A 85 -24.14 15.01 11.22
C GLU A 85 -22.92 15.95 11.16
N ASP A 86 -22.24 16.16 12.30
CA ASP A 86 -21.03 16.97 12.39
C ASP A 86 -19.75 16.21 11.95
N GLY A 87 -19.88 14.94 11.54
CA GLY A 87 -18.79 14.11 11.04
C GLY A 87 -17.76 13.68 12.09
N LYS A 88 -18.06 13.80 13.40
CA LYS A 88 -17.10 13.54 14.47
C LYS A 88 -17.29 12.22 15.19
N VAL A 89 -18.51 11.71 15.30
CA VAL A 89 -18.80 10.47 16.03
C VAL A 89 -19.11 9.36 15.06
N TYR A 90 -18.35 8.26 15.18
CA TYR A 90 -18.49 7.04 14.40
C TYR A 90 -18.94 5.92 15.32
N THR A 91 -20.12 5.36 15.09
CA THR A 91 -20.66 4.24 15.86
C THR A 91 -20.74 2.99 14.99
N PHE A 92 -19.98 1.96 15.35
CA PHE A 92 -19.85 0.70 14.62
C PHE A 92 -20.68 -0.39 15.29
N SER A 93 -21.53 -1.07 14.51
CA SER A 93 -22.23 -2.29 14.94
C SER A 93 -21.41 -3.49 14.48
N LEU A 94 -20.93 -4.29 15.43
CA LEU A 94 -20.08 -5.44 15.16
C LEU A 94 -20.92 -6.66 14.75
N ARG A 95 -20.28 -7.60 14.05
CA ARG A 95 -20.77 -8.95 13.75
C ARG A 95 -20.73 -9.80 15.02
N ASP A 96 -21.54 -10.84 15.06
CA ASP A 96 -21.65 -11.82 16.15
C ASP A 96 -21.14 -13.21 15.74
N ASP A 97 -20.43 -13.30 14.62
CA ASP A 97 -19.89 -14.56 14.06
C ASP A 97 -18.38 -14.49 13.77
N VAL A 98 -17.66 -13.53 14.36
CA VAL A 98 -16.21 -13.36 14.19
C VAL A 98 -15.46 -13.89 15.41
N TYR A 99 -14.62 -14.90 15.21
CA TYR A 99 -13.85 -15.56 16.25
C TYR A 99 -12.35 -15.36 16.04
N PHE A 100 -11.60 -15.30 17.15
CA PHE A 100 -10.14 -15.40 17.08
C PHE A 100 -9.71 -16.79 16.58
N HIS A 101 -8.51 -16.89 16.02
CA HIS A 101 -7.92 -18.17 15.63
C HIS A 101 -7.84 -19.11 16.83
N GLU A 102 -8.11 -20.38 16.60
CA GLU A 102 -8.05 -21.41 17.63
C GLU A 102 -6.67 -21.49 18.28
N HIS A 103 -6.66 -21.42 19.62
CA HIS A 103 -5.47 -21.63 20.45
C HIS A 103 -5.85 -22.06 21.85
N SER A 104 -5.04 -22.91 22.48
CA SER A 104 -5.29 -23.44 23.82
C SER A 104 -5.38 -22.39 24.94
N LEU A 105 -4.86 -21.18 24.71
CA LEU A 105 -4.97 -20.05 25.66
C LEU A 105 -6.42 -19.63 25.94
N PHE A 106 -7.37 -19.94 25.03
CA PHE A 106 -8.81 -19.65 25.21
C PHE A 106 -9.55 -20.76 25.98
N GLY A 107 -8.83 -21.73 26.52
CA GLY A 107 -9.43 -22.82 27.33
C GLY A 107 -10.06 -23.93 26.47
N ASN A 108 -11.14 -24.52 26.99
CA ASN A 108 -11.77 -25.72 26.38
C ASN A 108 -12.38 -25.43 25.00
N ASP A 109 -12.88 -24.22 24.76
CA ASP A 109 -13.49 -23.83 23.46
C ASP A 109 -12.45 -23.55 22.40
N ALA A 110 -11.18 -23.46 22.79
CA ALA A 110 -10.03 -23.16 21.95
C ALA A 110 -10.13 -21.84 21.15
N THR A 111 -11.21 -21.06 21.27
CA THR A 111 -11.44 -19.77 20.62
C THR A 111 -12.48 -18.96 21.40
N ARG A 112 -12.64 -17.68 21.08
CA ARG A 112 -13.73 -16.84 21.56
C ARG A 112 -14.18 -15.79 20.54
N LEU A 113 -15.38 -15.29 20.71
CA LEU A 113 -15.96 -14.20 19.91
C LEU A 113 -15.18 -12.90 20.12
N VAL A 114 -15.05 -12.12 19.04
CA VAL A 114 -14.54 -10.73 19.08
C VAL A 114 -15.63 -9.81 19.60
N THR A 115 -15.28 -8.94 20.52
CA THR A 115 -16.17 -7.93 21.10
C THR A 115 -15.65 -6.51 20.92
N ALA A 116 -16.45 -5.51 21.21
CA ALA A 116 -16.05 -4.10 21.15
C ALA A 116 -14.90 -3.77 22.13
N THR A 117 -14.79 -4.50 23.25
CA THR A 117 -13.70 -4.34 24.22
C THR A 117 -12.35 -4.75 23.63
N ASP A 118 -12.32 -5.67 22.66
CA ASP A 118 -11.08 -6.03 21.97
C ASP A 118 -10.57 -4.89 21.08
N PHE A 119 -11.48 -4.15 20.41
CA PHE A 119 -11.12 -2.96 19.68
C PHE A 119 -10.64 -1.85 20.60
N GLU A 120 -11.31 -1.66 21.74
CA GLU A 120 -10.88 -0.69 22.75
C GLU A 120 -9.47 -1.01 23.25
N TYR A 121 -9.19 -2.27 23.55
CA TYR A 121 -7.85 -2.73 23.94
C TYR A 121 -6.83 -2.50 22.82
N SER A 122 -7.16 -2.89 21.58
CA SER A 122 -6.26 -2.77 20.43
C SER A 122 -5.86 -1.32 20.17
N PHE A 123 -6.79 -0.38 20.26
CA PHE A 123 -6.54 1.04 20.04
C PHE A 123 -5.78 1.68 21.21
N LYS A 124 -6.07 1.30 22.46
CA LYS A 124 -5.26 1.70 23.63
C LYS A 124 -3.82 1.24 23.47
N ARG A 125 -3.62 -0.01 23.02
CA ARG A 125 -2.30 -0.57 22.77
C ARG A 125 -1.56 0.17 21.65
N LEU A 126 -2.25 0.54 20.57
CA LEU A 126 -1.65 1.31 19.45
C LEU A 126 -1.13 2.68 19.91
N LEU A 127 -1.77 3.31 20.90
CA LEU A 127 -1.41 4.60 21.49
C LEU A 127 -0.43 4.48 22.69
N ASP A 128 -0.14 3.28 23.16
CA ASP A 128 0.74 3.06 24.30
C ASP A 128 2.18 3.47 23.95
N LYS A 129 2.70 4.43 24.73
CA LYS A 129 4.06 4.96 24.56
C LYS A 129 5.16 3.91 24.78
N ASN A 130 4.86 2.81 25.48
CA ASN A 130 5.81 1.73 25.69
C ASN A 130 5.91 0.81 24.46
N ILE A 131 4.88 0.72 23.66
CA ILE A 131 4.85 -0.07 22.41
C ILE A 131 5.59 0.66 21.29
N VAL A 132 5.57 2.02 21.29
CA VAL A 132 6.21 2.87 20.26
C VAL A 132 5.80 2.44 18.85
N SER A 133 4.49 2.20 18.65
CA SER A 133 3.97 1.78 17.35
C SER A 133 4.20 2.86 16.29
N PRO A 134 4.76 2.50 15.11
CA PRO A 134 4.84 3.42 13.98
C PRO A 134 3.46 3.79 13.41
N GLY A 135 2.38 3.10 13.83
CA GLY A 135 1.00 3.35 13.40
C GLY A 135 0.20 4.26 14.35
N ALA A 136 0.77 4.74 15.45
CA ALA A 136 0.04 5.56 16.43
C ALA A 136 -0.58 6.84 15.82
N TRP A 137 0.04 7.40 14.78
CA TRP A 137 -0.44 8.59 14.07
C TRP A 137 -1.82 8.41 13.43
N VAL A 138 -2.24 7.19 13.11
CA VAL A 138 -3.55 6.87 12.52
C VAL A 138 -4.69 7.34 13.44
N LEU A 139 -4.46 7.35 14.74
CA LEU A 139 -5.42 7.76 15.76
C LEU A 139 -5.17 9.19 16.30
N GLN A 140 -4.31 10.00 15.67
CA GLN A 140 -3.94 11.33 16.16
C GLN A 140 -5.13 12.30 16.28
N ASN A 141 -6.17 12.14 15.43
CA ASN A 141 -7.39 12.95 15.46
C ASN A 141 -8.46 12.35 16.37
N VAL A 142 -8.22 11.21 17.00
CA VAL A 142 -9.19 10.58 17.89
C VAL A 142 -9.14 11.26 19.26
N LYS A 143 -10.31 11.74 19.70
CA LYS A 143 -10.52 12.32 21.02
C LYS A 143 -10.77 11.25 22.06
N SER A 144 -11.63 10.29 21.74
CA SER A 144 -11.99 9.16 22.61
C SER A 144 -12.52 7.98 21.80
N PHE A 145 -12.44 6.80 22.39
CA PHE A 145 -13.10 5.60 21.88
C PHE A 145 -13.50 4.70 23.04
N SER A 146 -14.60 3.96 22.89
CA SER A 146 -15.11 3.05 23.92
C SER A 146 -15.99 1.96 23.34
N ALA A 147 -16.00 0.84 24.03
CA ALA A 147 -17.03 -0.19 23.89
C ALA A 147 -18.28 0.30 24.67
N LEU A 148 -19.38 0.53 23.97
CA LEU A 148 -20.66 0.89 24.59
C LEU A 148 -21.39 -0.39 25.07
N GLU A 149 -21.33 -1.43 24.25
CA GLU A 149 -21.84 -2.78 24.47
C GLU A 149 -20.89 -3.75 23.78
N ASP A 150 -21.01 -5.06 24.02
CA ASP A 150 -20.15 -6.07 23.39
C ASP A 150 -20.14 -6.00 21.85
N GLY A 151 -21.26 -5.62 21.25
CA GLY A 151 -21.43 -5.48 19.82
C GLY A 151 -21.38 -4.05 19.29
N VAL A 152 -21.09 -3.02 20.12
CA VAL A 152 -21.13 -1.61 19.72
C VAL A 152 -19.86 -0.89 20.14
N PHE A 153 -19.09 -0.44 19.14
CA PHE A 153 -17.86 0.33 19.34
C PHE A 153 -18.03 1.75 18.83
N GLN A 154 -17.63 2.75 19.61
CA GLN A 154 -17.75 4.16 19.24
C GLN A 154 -16.39 4.85 19.25
N ILE A 155 -16.18 5.74 18.28
CA ILE A 155 -15.00 6.60 18.16
C ILE A 155 -15.46 8.04 18.00
N GLU A 156 -14.92 8.96 18.81
CA GLU A 156 -15.12 10.39 18.69
C GLU A 156 -13.83 11.08 18.22
N LEU A 157 -13.91 11.88 17.18
CA LEU A 157 -12.80 12.67 16.66
C LEU A 157 -12.77 14.08 17.29
N THR A 158 -11.58 14.67 17.35
CA THR A 158 -11.38 16.08 17.77
C THR A 158 -12.01 17.06 16.78
N GLN A 159 -11.96 16.72 15.48
CA GLN A 159 -12.57 17.45 14.38
C GLN A 159 -13.03 16.46 13.31
N ALA A 160 -13.99 16.87 12.48
CA ALA A 160 -14.40 16.05 11.34
C ALA A 160 -13.21 15.74 10.45
N PHE A 161 -13.08 14.47 10.03
CA PHE A 161 -12.03 14.03 9.12
C PHE A 161 -12.57 12.91 8.21
N PRO A 162 -13.18 13.25 7.07
CA PRO A 162 -13.81 12.27 6.19
C PRO A 162 -12.93 11.10 5.73
N PRO A 163 -11.58 11.25 5.54
CA PRO A 163 -10.71 10.12 5.23
C PRO A 163 -10.55 9.09 6.36
N PHE A 164 -11.08 9.35 7.57
CA PHE A 164 -10.84 8.52 8.76
C PHE A 164 -11.23 7.05 8.59
N LEU A 165 -12.31 6.73 7.88
CA LEU A 165 -12.66 5.34 7.57
C LEU A 165 -11.58 4.64 6.74
N GLY A 166 -10.91 5.36 5.85
CA GLY A 166 -9.77 4.84 5.10
C GLY A 166 -8.58 4.53 6.01
N LEU A 167 -8.33 5.38 7.04
CA LEU A 167 -7.31 5.12 8.06
C LEU A 167 -7.66 3.87 8.87
N LEU A 168 -8.92 3.65 9.24
CA LEU A 168 -9.36 2.47 9.99
C LEU A 168 -9.21 1.16 9.19
N ALA A 169 -9.09 1.23 7.85
CA ALA A 169 -8.80 0.06 7.01
C ALA A 169 -7.32 -0.34 7.01
N MET A 170 -6.41 0.52 7.52
CA MET A 170 -4.99 0.22 7.67
C MET A 170 -4.78 -0.91 8.67
N LYS A 171 -3.76 -1.73 8.44
CA LYS A 171 -3.50 -2.92 9.25
C LYS A 171 -3.13 -2.61 10.70
N TYR A 172 -2.69 -1.42 11.01
CA TYR A 172 -2.51 -0.93 12.39
C TYR A 172 -3.79 -1.00 13.23
N CYS A 173 -4.96 -0.81 12.60
CA CYS A 173 -6.28 -0.83 13.24
C CYS A 173 -6.92 -2.23 13.32
N SER A 174 -6.14 -3.28 13.08
CA SER A 174 -6.61 -4.65 13.25
C SER A 174 -6.87 -4.99 14.71
N VAL A 175 -7.89 -5.82 14.96
CA VAL A 175 -8.19 -6.29 16.32
C VAL A 175 -7.19 -7.34 16.77
N VAL A 176 -6.76 -7.24 18.03
CA VAL A 176 -5.91 -8.24 18.71
C VAL A 176 -6.57 -8.68 20.02
N SER A 177 -6.32 -9.93 20.42
CA SER A 177 -6.78 -10.46 21.71
C SER A 177 -5.84 -10.01 22.82
N LYS A 178 -6.40 -9.46 23.91
CA LYS A 178 -5.65 -9.11 25.11
C LYS A 178 -4.93 -10.32 25.69
N GLU A 179 -5.63 -11.46 25.76
CA GLU A 179 -5.10 -12.71 26.32
C GLU A 179 -3.88 -13.21 25.52
N ALA A 180 -3.91 -13.06 24.18
CA ALA A 180 -2.78 -13.45 23.34
C ALA A 180 -1.57 -12.54 23.54
N ILE A 181 -1.79 -11.24 23.64
CA ILE A 181 -0.72 -10.25 23.93
C ILE A 181 -0.08 -10.53 25.30
N GLU A 182 -0.90 -10.75 26.34
CA GLU A 182 -0.41 -11.02 27.69
C GLU A 182 0.30 -12.40 27.80
N TYR A 183 -0.19 -13.39 27.06
CA TYR A 183 0.39 -14.74 27.07
C TYR A 183 1.77 -14.79 26.39
N PHE A 184 1.92 -14.14 25.24
CA PHE A 184 3.16 -14.19 24.45
C PHE A 184 4.13 -13.05 24.74
N GLY A 185 3.67 -11.91 25.30
CA GLY A 185 4.52 -10.75 25.53
C GLY A 185 5.29 -10.33 24.28
N ASP A 186 6.61 -10.20 24.38
CA ASP A 186 7.49 -9.81 23.27
C ASP A 186 7.51 -10.82 22.11
N GLU A 187 7.18 -12.10 22.40
CA GLU A 187 7.10 -13.15 21.37
C GLU A 187 5.81 -13.09 20.53
N TYR A 188 4.85 -12.19 20.86
CA TYR A 188 3.64 -12.01 20.05
C TYR A 188 3.96 -11.65 18.59
N ARG A 189 5.07 -10.97 18.33
CA ARG A 189 5.56 -10.67 16.98
C ARG A 189 5.66 -11.91 16.07
N SER A 190 5.90 -13.10 16.65
CA SER A 190 6.11 -14.37 15.95
C SER A 190 5.04 -15.43 16.27
N ASN A 191 4.09 -15.12 17.16
CA ASN A 191 2.98 -16.00 17.56
C ASN A 191 1.63 -15.28 17.40
N PRO A 192 1.24 -14.89 16.18
CA PRO A 192 0.04 -14.11 15.96
C PRO A 192 -1.23 -14.95 16.17
N ILE A 193 -2.19 -14.40 16.90
CA ILE A 193 -3.56 -14.92 17.00
C ILE A 193 -4.49 -13.81 16.54
N GLY A 194 -4.98 -13.94 15.32
CA GLY A 194 -5.87 -12.96 14.70
C GLY A 194 -7.26 -13.52 14.42
N THR A 195 -7.95 -12.91 13.46
CA THR A 195 -9.31 -13.26 13.03
C THR A 195 -9.36 -13.58 11.54
N GLY A 196 -8.24 -13.47 10.85
CA GLY A 196 -8.11 -13.45 9.39
C GLY A 196 -8.41 -14.79 8.70
N PRO A 197 -8.39 -14.77 7.35
CA PRO A 197 -8.68 -15.95 6.54
C PRO A 197 -7.66 -17.07 6.70
N PHE A 198 -6.47 -16.76 7.12
CA PHE A 198 -5.43 -17.75 7.41
C PHE A 198 -4.95 -17.60 8.84
N LYS A 199 -4.55 -18.72 9.46
CA LYS A 199 -3.95 -18.80 10.79
C LYS A 199 -2.48 -19.19 10.72
N PHE A 200 -1.72 -18.74 11.67
CA PHE A 200 -0.28 -19.02 11.79
C PHE A 200 -0.01 -20.51 11.92
N LYS A 201 1.02 -21.01 11.23
CA LYS A 201 1.48 -22.41 11.37
C LYS A 201 2.95 -22.49 11.74
N LEU A 202 3.82 -21.76 11.07
CA LEU A 202 5.25 -21.85 11.24
C LEU A 202 5.93 -20.61 10.68
N TRP A 203 6.90 -20.07 11.41
CA TRP A 203 7.85 -19.09 10.88
C TRP A 203 9.27 -19.49 11.26
N VAL A 204 10.11 -19.71 10.25
CA VAL A 204 11.56 -19.89 10.37
C VAL A 204 12.19 -18.64 9.75
N GLU A 205 12.74 -17.79 10.57
CA GLU A 205 13.31 -16.49 10.15
C GLU A 205 14.30 -16.68 9.00
N ASN A 206 14.26 -15.75 8.03
CA ASN A 206 15.07 -15.77 6.81
C ASN A 206 14.93 -17.03 5.93
N THR A 207 13.96 -17.90 6.21
CA THR A 207 13.75 -19.14 5.45
C THR A 207 12.33 -19.21 4.90
N LYS A 208 11.31 -19.26 5.79
CA LYS A 208 9.92 -19.40 5.37
C LYS A 208 8.92 -19.01 6.45
N LEU A 209 7.76 -18.50 6.01
CA LEU A 209 6.54 -18.35 6.80
C LEU A 209 5.43 -19.19 6.16
N VAL A 210 4.70 -19.97 6.96
CA VAL A 210 3.58 -20.80 6.50
C VAL A 210 2.33 -20.42 7.28
N LEU A 211 1.28 -20.12 6.56
CA LEU A 211 -0.06 -19.86 7.07
C LEU A 211 -1.00 -20.97 6.59
N ARG A 212 -1.96 -21.37 7.41
CA ARG A 212 -2.98 -22.38 7.10
C ARG A 212 -4.36 -21.75 7.04
N LYS A 213 -5.23 -22.29 6.23
CA LYS A 213 -6.65 -21.93 6.16
C LYS A 213 -7.28 -21.85 7.55
N ASN A 214 -8.03 -20.79 7.80
CA ASN A 214 -8.92 -20.66 8.94
C ASN A 214 -10.31 -21.24 8.57
N PRO A 215 -10.71 -22.43 9.06
CA PRO A 215 -12.00 -23.02 8.71
C PRO A 215 -13.18 -22.23 9.30
N ASN A 216 -12.93 -21.42 10.34
CA ASN A 216 -13.93 -20.63 11.04
C ASN A 216 -14.01 -19.17 10.54
N TYR A 217 -13.36 -18.87 9.39
CA TYR A 217 -13.42 -17.53 8.84
C TYR A 217 -14.87 -17.13 8.48
N PHE A 218 -15.24 -15.91 8.82
CA PHE A 218 -16.63 -15.47 8.77
C PHE A 218 -17.12 -15.06 7.37
N GLU A 219 -16.20 -14.69 6.46
CA GLU A 219 -16.61 -14.23 5.13
C GLU A 219 -16.98 -15.40 4.20
N LYS A 220 -17.95 -15.11 3.33
CA LYS A 220 -18.40 -15.97 2.24
C LYS A 220 -18.35 -15.19 0.92
N ASP A 221 -18.22 -15.90 -0.17
CA ASP A 221 -18.38 -15.33 -1.49
C ASP A 221 -19.85 -15.04 -1.82
N THR A 222 -20.09 -14.47 -3.01
CA THR A 222 -21.43 -14.13 -3.51
C THR A 222 -22.35 -15.34 -3.69
N THR A 223 -21.78 -16.56 -3.73
CA THR A 223 -22.55 -17.83 -3.83
C THR A 223 -22.84 -18.45 -2.46
N GLY A 224 -22.31 -17.86 -1.37
CA GLY A 224 -22.43 -18.38 -0.01
C GLY A 224 -21.35 -19.40 0.39
N LYS A 225 -20.35 -19.65 -0.47
CA LYS A 225 -19.23 -20.54 -0.18
C LYS A 225 -18.23 -19.85 0.77
N LYS A 226 -17.78 -20.57 1.80
CA LYS A 226 -16.82 -20.05 2.78
C LYS A 226 -15.45 -19.75 2.15
N LEU A 227 -14.87 -18.63 2.55
CA LEU A 227 -13.51 -18.22 2.25
C LEU A 227 -12.55 -18.67 3.38
N PRO A 228 -11.24 -18.74 3.15
CA PRO A 228 -10.56 -18.68 1.87
C PRO A 228 -10.67 -19.99 1.08
N TYR A 229 -10.38 -19.98 -0.22
CA TYR A 229 -10.36 -21.20 -1.04
C TYR A 229 -9.06 -21.99 -0.91
N LEU A 230 -7.93 -21.28 -0.77
CA LEU A 230 -6.62 -21.89 -0.58
C LEU A 230 -6.52 -22.63 0.76
N GLU A 231 -5.75 -23.70 0.80
CA GLU A 231 -5.49 -24.48 2.02
C GLU A 231 -4.31 -23.92 2.83
N ALA A 232 -3.37 -23.23 2.18
CA ALA A 232 -2.23 -22.62 2.83
C ALA A 232 -1.58 -21.54 1.97
N VAL A 233 -0.81 -20.67 2.62
CA VAL A 233 0.11 -19.71 2.02
C VAL A 233 1.51 -20.02 2.52
N ALA A 234 2.46 -20.16 1.60
CA ALA A 234 3.87 -20.39 1.90
C ALA A 234 4.72 -19.25 1.34
N ILE A 235 5.40 -18.53 2.21
CA ILE A 235 6.25 -17.39 1.88
C ILE A 235 7.69 -17.81 2.09
N THR A 236 8.55 -17.66 1.08
CA THR A 236 10.00 -17.85 1.17
C THR A 236 10.70 -16.50 1.30
N PHE A 237 11.97 -16.51 1.73
CA PHE A 237 12.77 -15.31 1.90
C PHE A 237 14.07 -15.42 1.11
N LEU A 238 13.97 -15.32 -0.24
CA LEU A 238 15.12 -15.33 -1.15
C LEU A 238 15.51 -13.89 -1.48
N PRO A 239 16.69 -13.40 -1.06
CA PRO A 239 17.11 -12.02 -1.30
C PRO A 239 17.38 -11.70 -2.77
N ASP A 240 17.89 -12.68 -3.53
CA ASP A 240 18.33 -12.51 -4.90
C ASP A 240 17.16 -12.53 -5.89
N LYS A 241 17.01 -11.44 -6.63
CA LYS A 241 15.92 -11.21 -7.58
C LYS A 241 15.97 -12.16 -8.78
N GLN A 242 17.15 -12.48 -9.25
CA GLN A 242 17.31 -13.40 -10.37
C GLN A 242 16.92 -14.83 -9.96
N SER A 243 17.30 -15.24 -8.75
CA SER A 243 16.89 -16.54 -8.18
C SER A 243 15.36 -16.62 -8.01
N GLU A 244 14.71 -15.55 -7.53
CA GLU A 244 13.24 -15.49 -7.45
C GLU A 244 12.60 -15.67 -8.83
N PHE A 245 13.08 -14.93 -9.83
CA PHE A 245 12.60 -15.06 -11.21
C PHE A 245 12.73 -16.48 -11.75
N LEU A 246 13.88 -17.14 -11.55
CA LEU A 246 14.10 -18.52 -11.97
C LEU A 246 13.16 -19.51 -11.26
N GLN A 247 12.94 -19.36 -9.93
CA GLN A 247 11.99 -20.18 -9.18
C GLN A 247 10.55 -19.99 -9.69
N PHE A 248 10.19 -18.74 -10.03
CA PHE A 248 8.88 -18.44 -10.59
C PHE A 248 8.68 -19.09 -11.97
N ILE A 249 9.64 -18.97 -12.89
CA ILE A 249 9.53 -19.55 -14.23
C ILE A 249 9.52 -21.09 -14.19
N GLN A 250 10.19 -21.70 -13.20
CA GLN A 250 10.16 -23.15 -12.97
C GLN A 250 8.85 -23.64 -12.34
N GLY A 251 7.92 -22.75 -11.95
CA GLY A 251 6.66 -23.11 -11.31
C GLY A 251 6.77 -23.43 -9.81
N ASN A 252 7.92 -23.16 -9.18
CA ASN A 252 8.12 -23.33 -7.74
C ASN A 252 7.46 -22.21 -6.91
N LEU A 253 7.27 -21.04 -7.52
CA LEU A 253 6.49 -19.92 -7.01
C LEU A 253 5.25 -19.70 -7.89
N ASP A 254 4.14 -19.37 -7.27
CA ASP A 254 2.86 -19.13 -7.94
C ASP A 254 2.68 -17.66 -8.34
N PHE A 255 3.44 -16.77 -7.71
CA PHE A 255 3.31 -15.32 -7.83
C PHE A 255 4.66 -14.62 -7.70
N MET A 256 4.83 -13.55 -8.47
CA MET A 256 5.96 -12.63 -8.40
C MET A 256 5.45 -11.20 -8.62
N LYS A 257 5.92 -10.25 -7.81
CA LYS A 257 5.58 -8.82 -7.92
C LYS A 257 6.72 -8.02 -8.53
N SER A 258 6.37 -6.89 -9.13
CA SER A 258 7.30 -5.89 -9.64
C SER A 258 8.26 -6.38 -10.74
N LEU A 259 9.03 -5.47 -11.27
CA LEU A 259 10.10 -5.73 -12.22
C LEU A 259 11.44 -5.31 -11.62
N ASP A 260 12.45 -6.10 -11.87
CA ASP A 260 13.83 -5.78 -11.51
C ASP A 260 14.70 -5.67 -12.76
N ALA A 261 15.69 -4.79 -12.73
CA ALA A 261 16.59 -4.57 -13.85
C ALA A 261 17.31 -5.83 -14.32
N SER A 262 17.53 -6.81 -13.42
CA SER A 262 18.22 -8.07 -13.73
C SER A 262 17.45 -9.01 -14.67
N TYR A 263 16.11 -8.90 -14.73
CA TYR A 263 15.27 -9.79 -15.55
C TYR A 263 14.15 -9.10 -16.35
N LYS A 264 14.00 -7.78 -16.22
CA LYS A 264 12.86 -7.07 -16.85
C LYS A 264 12.79 -7.30 -18.37
N ASP A 265 13.93 -7.28 -19.06
CA ASP A 265 14.00 -7.45 -20.52
C ASP A 265 13.78 -8.92 -20.94
N ASP A 266 13.96 -9.87 -20.02
CA ASP A 266 13.64 -11.28 -20.25
C ASP A 266 12.15 -11.56 -20.19
N ILE A 267 11.40 -10.89 -19.29
CA ILE A 267 9.99 -11.19 -19.05
C ILE A 267 9.04 -10.26 -19.80
N ILE A 268 9.40 -8.99 -20.04
CA ILE A 268 8.56 -8.04 -20.79
C ILE A 268 9.31 -7.46 -22.01
N THR A 269 8.53 -7.04 -23.01
CA THR A 269 9.03 -6.29 -24.17
C THR A 269 9.26 -4.82 -23.81
N THR A 270 9.88 -4.07 -24.72
CA THR A 270 10.03 -2.62 -24.62
C THR A 270 8.70 -1.84 -24.63
N GLU A 271 7.61 -2.50 -25.05
CA GLU A 271 6.24 -1.95 -25.03
C GLU A 271 5.45 -2.37 -23.78
N GLY A 272 6.11 -2.94 -22.75
CA GLY A 272 5.46 -3.36 -21.50
C GLY A 272 4.54 -4.55 -21.63
N LYS A 273 4.74 -5.40 -22.64
CA LYS A 273 3.95 -6.62 -22.84
C LYS A 273 4.77 -7.85 -22.45
N LEU A 274 4.08 -8.87 -21.93
CA LEU A 274 4.72 -10.15 -21.64
C LEU A 274 5.40 -10.72 -22.88
N GLN A 275 6.65 -11.19 -22.73
CA GLN A 275 7.41 -11.84 -23.82
C GLN A 275 6.66 -13.05 -24.34
N PRO A 276 6.63 -13.29 -25.67
CA PRO A 276 5.88 -14.39 -26.31
C PRO A 276 6.19 -15.77 -25.71
N LYS A 277 7.45 -16.01 -25.32
CA LYS A 277 7.90 -17.28 -24.73
C LYS A 277 7.24 -17.64 -23.40
N TYR A 278 6.68 -16.66 -22.68
CA TYR A 278 6.03 -16.87 -21.37
C TYR A 278 4.50 -16.80 -21.41
N LYS A 279 3.89 -16.42 -22.54
CA LYS A 279 2.42 -16.24 -22.64
C LYS A 279 1.62 -17.49 -22.30
N HIS A 280 2.20 -18.68 -22.49
CA HIS A 280 1.54 -19.95 -22.18
C HIS A 280 1.73 -20.40 -20.72
N LEU A 281 2.67 -19.80 -19.99
CA LEU A 281 3.02 -20.17 -18.61
C LEU A 281 2.50 -19.16 -17.58
N VAL A 282 2.45 -17.87 -17.93
CA VAL A 282 2.31 -16.77 -16.99
C VAL A 282 1.18 -15.85 -17.39
N HIS A 283 0.41 -15.39 -16.43
CA HIS A 283 -0.41 -14.17 -16.50
C HIS A 283 0.42 -12.96 -16.09
N MET A 284 0.22 -11.85 -16.75
CA MET A 284 0.76 -10.55 -16.38
C MET A 284 -0.41 -9.57 -16.26
N GLU A 285 -0.51 -8.94 -15.12
CA GLU A 285 -1.50 -7.91 -14.83
C GLU A 285 -0.83 -6.60 -14.46
N THR A 286 -1.37 -5.49 -14.95
CA THR A 286 -0.93 -4.14 -14.61
C THR A 286 -2.12 -3.29 -14.23
N GLY A 287 -1.95 -2.42 -13.26
CA GLY A 287 -2.99 -1.51 -12.78
C GLY A 287 -2.42 -0.22 -12.22
N ALA A 288 -3.28 0.75 -11.94
CA ALA A 288 -2.88 1.97 -11.26
C ALA A 288 -2.23 1.64 -9.92
N TYR A 289 -1.18 2.39 -9.56
CA TYR A 289 -0.58 2.38 -8.23
C TYR A 289 -0.67 3.79 -7.65
N LEU A 290 -1.08 3.91 -6.40
CA LEU A 290 -1.16 5.19 -5.73
C LEU A 290 0.24 5.69 -5.36
N ASN A 291 1.07 5.86 -6.38
CA ASN A 291 2.41 6.41 -6.29
C ASN A 291 2.63 7.46 -7.39
N THR A 292 2.98 8.67 -6.99
CA THR A 292 3.41 9.74 -7.91
C THR A 292 4.91 9.94 -7.74
N GLU A 293 5.67 9.72 -8.81
CA GLU A 293 7.08 10.03 -8.91
C GLU A 293 7.27 11.47 -9.39
N TYR A 294 8.11 12.25 -8.71
CA TYR A 294 8.29 13.65 -9.00
C TYR A 294 9.68 14.19 -8.61
N LEU A 295 10.03 15.35 -9.14
CA LEU A 295 11.08 16.18 -8.57
C LEU A 295 10.41 17.29 -7.76
N GLY A 296 10.80 17.44 -6.48
CA GLY A 296 10.37 18.53 -5.62
C GLY A 296 11.28 19.74 -5.78
N VAL A 297 10.71 20.94 -5.72
CA VAL A 297 11.46 22.19 -5.73
C VAL A 297 11.34 22.86 -4.37
N TYR A 298 12.46 23.08 -3.69
CA TYR A 298 12.46 23.79 -2.42
C TYR A 298 12.38 25.30 -2.65
N LEU A 299 11.28 25.92 -2.24
CA LEU A 299 10.92 27.30 -2.59
C LEU A 299 11.39 28.36 -1.59
N ASP A 300 11.99 27.95 -0.46
CA ASP A 300 12.46 28.87 0.59
C ASP A 300 13.97 29.17 0.52
N HIS A 301 14.63 28.82 -0.58
CA HIS A 301 16.01 29.20 -0.84
C HIS A 301 16.09 30.65 -1.36
N LYS A 302 16.71 31.52 -0.58
CA LYS A 302 17.00 32.89 -1.03
C LYS A 302 17.93 32.85 -2.26
N ASN A 303 17.59 33.62 -3.31
CA ASN A 303 18.37 33.81 -4.53
C ASN A 303 18.53 32.55 -5.42
N ASN A 304 17.69 31.53 -5.31
CA ASN A 304 17.71 30.40 -6.21
C ASN A 304 16.82 30.67 -7.44
N ILE A 305 17.34 30.38 -8.64
CA ILE A 305 16.59 30.55 -9.88
C ILE A 305 15.32 29.70 -9.94
N THR A 306 15.29 28.59 -9.20
CA THR A 306 14.11 27.70 -9.11
C THR A 306 12.93 28.33 -8.37
N ASN A 307 13.13 29.47 -7.65
CA ASN A 307 12.03 30.26 -7.09
C ASN A 307 11.24 31.00 -8.16
N ASN A 308 11.83 31.22 -9.34
CA ASN A 308 11.12 31.81 -10.46
C ASN A 308 10.20 30.77 -11.13
N LYS A 309 8.92 31.11 -11.28
CA LYS A 309 7.89 30.24 -11.85
C LYS A 309 8.16 29.89 -13.32
N LEU A 310 8.78 30.80 -14.09
CA LEU A 310 9.14 30.56 -15.50
C LEU A 310 10.11 29.39 -15.63
N ILE A 311 11.14 29.32 -14.77
CA ILE A 311 12.08 28.19 -14.72
C ILE A 311 11.37 26.89 -14.40
N ARG A 312 10.51 26.85 -13.36
CA ARG A 312 9.79 25.63 -12.97
C ARG A 312 8.87 25.14 -14.08
N LYS A 313 8.17 26.05 -14.76
CA LYS A 313 7.34 25.71 -15.93
C LYS A 313 8.19 25.28 -17.14
N ALA A 314 9.32 25.95 -17.40
CA ALA A 314 10.23 25.54 -18.46
C ALA A 314 10.76 24.11 -18.26
N ILE A 315 11.15 23.75 -17.04
CA ILE A 315 11.55 22.37 -16.70
C ILE A 315 10.38 21.40 -16.97
N ASN A 316 9.17 21.74 -16.53
CA ASN A 316 8.00 20.87 -16.68
C ASN A 316 7.61 20.59 -18.14
N TYR A 317 7.73 21.60 -19.05
CA TYR A 317 7.45 21.45 -20.47
C TYR A 317 8.66 20.93 -21.28
N GLY A 318 9.87 20.92 -20.69
CA GLY A 318 11.14 20.75 -21.41
C GLY A 318 11.54 19.30 -21.68
N PHE A 319 10.87 18.29 -21.12
CA PHE A 319 11.22 16.88 -21.35
C PHE A 319 10.01 16.02 -21.66
N ASP A 320 10.25 14.94 -22.45
CA ASP A 320 9.25 14.02 -22.94
C ASP A 320 9.06 12.85 -21.96
N ARG A 321 7.97 12.87 -21.16
CA ARG A 321 7.60 11.84 -20.19
C ARG A 321 7.23 10.51 -20.84
N GLU A 322 6.58 10.54 -22.00
CA GLU A 322 6.19 9.31 -22.73
C GLU A 322 7.45 8.56 -23.20
N LYS A 323 8.40 9.31 -23.77
CA LYS A 323 9.69 8.80 -24.21
C LYS A 323 10.53 8.23 -23.04
N MET A 324 10.56 8.96 -21.93
CA MET A 324 11.24 8.55 -20.70
C MET A 324 10.70 7.19 -20.19
N ILE A 325 9.38 7.03 -20.08
CA ILE A 325 8.75 5.78 -19.64
C ILE A 325 9.02 4.66 -20.64
N LYS A 326 8.86 4.95 -21.94
CA LYS A 326 9.07 3.95 -22.99
C LYS A 326 10.48 3.35 -22.94
N TYR A 327 11.51 4.17 -22.84
CA TYR A 327 12.90 3.69 -22.95
C TYR A 327 13.53 3.27 -21.63
N LEU A 328 13.15 3.90 -20.50
CA LEU A 328 13.79 3.61 -19.21
C LEU A 328 12.97 2.62 -18.38
N ARG A 329 11.66 2.50 -18.64
CA ARG A 329 10.75 1.68 -17.83
C ARG A 329 9.99 0.62 -18.66
N ASN A 330 10.42 0.36 -19.90
CA ASN A 330 9.75 -0.60 -20.80
C ASN A 330 8.22 -0.34 -20.90
N GLY A 331 7.81 0.93 -20.91
CA GLY A 331 6.39 1.28 -20.99
C GLY A 331 5.57 1.10 -19.70
N ILE A 332 6.20 0.73 -18.58
CA ILE A 332 5.51 0.58 -17.27
C ILE A 332 5.48 1.93 -16.55
N GLY A 333 4.29 2.41 -16.28
CA GLY A 333 4.00 3.74 -15.73
C GLY A 333 3.14 4.57 -16.69
N THR A 334 2.47 5.58 -16.16
CA THR A 334 1.66 6.53 -16.93
C THR A 334 2.27 7.92 -16.80
N PRO A 335 2.51 8.67 -17.90
CA PRO A 335 3.03 10.03 -17.84
C PRO A 335 2.19 10.91 -16.91
N ALA A 336 2.81 11.58 -15.94
CA ALA A 336 2.09 12.46 -15.01
C ALA A 336 1.83 13.84 -15.64
N VAL A 337 0.92 13.86 -16.61
CA VAL A 337 0.51 15.06 -17.37
C VAL A 337 -0.86 15.61 -16.99
N ASN A 338 -1.51 15.02 -15.99
CA ASN A 338 -2.91 15.32 -15.62
C ASN A 338 -3.09 15.83 -14.18
N GLY A 339 -2.02 16.27 -13.52
CA GLY A 339 -2.04 16.74 -12.14
C GLY A 339 -0.98 16.07 -11.27
N PHE A 340 -1.03 16.30 -9.97
CA PHE A 340 -0.17 15.63 -8.98
C PHE A 340 -0.86 14.42 -8.36
N ILE A 341 -2.19 14.46 -8.23
CA ILE A 341 -3.01 13.35 -7.75
C ILE A 341 -2.97 12.21 -8.78
N PRO A 342 -2.57 10.97 -8.41
CA PRO A 342 -2.46 9.86 -9.35
C PRO A 342 -3.81 9.30 -9.79
N SER A 343 -3.84 8.68 -10.97
CA SER A 343 -4.96 7.83 -11.40
C SER A 343 -5.16 6.68 -10.41
N GLY A 344 -6.40 6.24 -10.23
CA GLY A 344 -6.77 5.21 -9.24
C GLY A 344 -7.46 5.77 -7.99
N LEU A 345 -7.42 7.09 -7.77
CA LEU A 345 -8.24 7.75 -6.76
C LEU A 345 -9.55 8.28 -7.38
N PRO A 346 -10.69 8.21 -6.65
CA PRO A 346 -11.97 8.74 -7.14
C PRO A 346 -11.96 10.25 -7.45
N SER A 347 -11.04 11.00 -6.83
CA SER A 347 -10.87 12.44 -7.04
C SER A 347 -9.95 12.81 -8.21
N PHE A 348 -9.30 11.82 -8.85
CA PHE A 348 -8.47 12.05 -10.03
C PHE A 348 -9.25 12.82 -11.11
N ASN A 349 -8.61 13.77 -11.73
CA ASN A 349 -9.18 14.56 -12.82
C ASN A 349 -8.17 14.67 -13.96
N ASN A 350 -8.66 14.66 -15.19
CA ASN A 350 -7.85 14.90 -16.39
C ASN A 350 -7.56 16.39 -16.55
N LEU A 351 -6.78 16.97 -15.65
CA LEU A 351 -6.30 18.34 -15.78
C LEU A 351 -5.40 18.45 -17.01
N GLU A 352 -5.40 19.60 -17.66
CA GLU A 352 -4.38 19.92 -18.65
C GLU A 352 -3.08 20.34 -17.90
N GLY A 353 -2.21 19.34 -17.67
CA GLY A 353 -0.91 19.57 -17.04
C GLY A 353 0.22 19.71 -18.08
N TYR A 354 1.38 19.18 -17.77
CA TYR A 354 2.62 19.44 -18.49
C TYR A 354 2.94 18.37 -19.55
N ARG A 355 2.36 18.50 -20.75
CA ARG A 355 2.80 17.73 -21.92
C ARG A 355 4.11 18.31 -22.48
N TYR A 356 4.90 17.48 -23.15
CA TYR A 356 6.15 17.90 -23.79
C TYR A 356 5.90 19.01 -24.83
N LYS A 357 6.39 20.21 -24.57
CA LYS A 357 6.29 21.41 -25.43
C LYS A 357 7.62 22.17 -25.42
N PRO A 358 8.69 21.64 -26.08
CA PRO A 358 10.05 22.21 -25.99
C PRO A 358 10.15 23.63 -26.45
N GLU A 359 9.36 24.05 -27.46
CA GLU A 359 9.35 25.44 -27.92
C GLU A 359 8.78 26.40 -26.88
N LEU A 360 7.72 26.00 -26.19
CA LEU A 360 7.19 26.76 -25.05
C LEU A 360 8.20 26.82 -23.89
N ALA A 361 8.89 25.72 -23.62
CA ALA A 361 9.95 25.69 -22.61
C ALA A 361 11.09 26.66 -22.93
N ARG A 362 11.57 26.71 -24.19
CA ARG A 362 12.56 27.68 -24.64
C ARG A 362 12.07 29.11 -24.49
N LYS A 363 10.82 29.38 -24.85
CA LYS A 363 10.23 30.73 -24.73
C LYS A 363 10.20 31.16 -23.25
N LEU A 364 9.73 30.32 -22.33
CA LEU A 364 9.72 30.60 -20.89
C LEU A 364 11.13 30.84 -20.33
N LEU A 365 12.13 30.10 -20.82
CA LEU A 365 13.53 30.30 -20.44
C LEU A 365 14.08 31.62 -20.94
N GLN A 366 13.74 32.04 -22.18
CA GLN A 366 14.11 33.33 -22.74
C GLN A 366 13.46 34.48 -21.97
N GLU A 367 12.16 34.36 -21.59
CA GLU A 367 11.48 35.33 -20.74
C GLU A 367 12.20 35.49 -19.41
N PHE A 368 12.56 34.36 -18.76
CA PHE A 368 13.36 34.39 -17.54
C PHE A 368 14.70 35.12 -17.71
N ILE A 369 15.44 34.83 -18.78
CA ILE A 369 16.73 35.49 -19.08
C ILE A 369 16.54 37.01 -19.27
N GLN A 370 15.47 37.43 -19.94
CA GLN A 370 15.15 38.85 -20.16
C GLN A 370 14.79 39.57 -18.86
N GLU A 371 13.99 38.91 -17.98
CA GLU A 371 13.58 39.49 -16.71
C GLU A 371 14.73 39.59 -15.69
N THR A 372 15.63 38.62 -15.67
CA THR A 372 16.65 38.50 -14.61
C THR A 372 18.05 38.92 -15.05
N GLY A 373 18.34 38.96 -16.35
CA GLY A 373 19.67 39.16 -16.91
C GLY A 373 20.62 37.97 -16.78
N ILE A 374 20.15 36.81 -16.25
CA ILE A 374 20.96 35.59 -16.06
C ILE A 374 21.06 34.85 -17.40
N LYS A 375 22.18 35.03 -18.11
CA LYS A 375 22.39 34.52 -19.49
C LYS A 375 22.51 32.98 -19.55
N ASN A 376 23.12 32.35 -18.54
CA ASN A 376 23.36 30.90 -18.49
C ASN A 376 22.72 30.34 -17.23
N PRO A 377 21.39 30.13 -17.23
CA PRO A 377 20.72 29.56 -16.08
C PRO A 377 21.13 28.10 -15.87
N SER A 378 21.48 27.75 -14.64
CA SER A 378 21.90 26.39 -14.25
C SER A 378 21.16 25.94 -13.00
N ILE A 379 20.82 24.64 -12.96
CA ILE A 379 20.16 23.99 -11.82
C ILE A 379 20.89 22.70 -11.42
N THR A 380 20.69 22.27 -10.18
CA THR A 380 21.18 20.97 -9.69
C THR A 380 20.01 20.10 -9.30
N ILE A 381 19.96 18.88 -9.83
CA ILE A 381 19.00 17.82 -9.43
C ILE A 381 19.71 16.85 -8.51
N THR A 382 19.27 16.75 -7.25
CA THR A 382 19.82 15.79 -6.29
C THR A 382 18.99 14.51 -6.30
N THR A 383 19.64 13.37 -6.50
CA THR A 383 19.02 12.05 -6.61
C THR A 383 19.84 10.95 -5.92
N ASN A 384 19.44 9.70 -6.04
CA ASN A 384 20.24 8.54 -5.68
C ASN A 384 20.48 7.64 -6.91
N SER A 385 21.37 6.67 -6.78
CA SER A 385 21.79 5.80 -7.89
C SER A 385 20.65 5.06 -8.60
N ASN A 386 19.56 4.73 -7.92
CA ASN A 386 18.43 3.99 -8.50
C ASN A 386 17.60 4.81 -9.51
N TYR A 387 17.79 6.13 -9.53
CA TYR A 387 17.04 7.06 -10.39
C TYR A 387 17.95 7.96 -11.21
N LEU A 388 19.24 7.57 -11.33
CA LEU A 388 20.24 8.34 -12.08
C LEU A 388 19.87 8.41 -13.56
N ASP A 389 19.48 7.30 -14.16
CA ASP A 389 19.07 7.20 -15.57
C ASP A 389 17.91 8.15 -15.93
N LEU A 390 16.91 8.25 -15.05
CA LEU A 390 15.79 9.20 -15.20
C LEU A 390 16.29 10.65 -15.16
N CYS A 391 17.19 10.97 -14.23
CA CYS A 391 17.74 12.31 -14.10
C CYS A 391 18.65 12.67 -15.28
N GLU A 392 19.44 11.74 -15.80
CA GLU A 392 20.27 11.93 -17.00
C GLU A 392 19.42 12.15 -18.27
N PHE A 393 18.30 11.45 -18.39
CA PHE A 393 17.35 11.69 -19.46
C PHE A 393 16.81 13.14 -19.38
N ILE A 394 16.33 13.55 -18.20
CA ILE A 394 15.81 14.92 -17.97
C ILE A 394 16.91 15.97 -18.23
N GLN A 395 18.11 15.75 -17.72
CA GLN A 395 19.27 16.63 -17.96
C GLN A 395 19.49 16.88 -19.44
N ARG A 396 19.56 15.82 -20.25
CA ARG A 396 19.78 15.92 -21.71
C ARG A 396 18.67 16.69 -22.41
N GLU A 397 17.42 16.40 -22.08
CA GLU A 397 16.28 17.10 -22.69
C GLU A 397 16.24 18.59 -22.29
N LEU A 398 16.59 18.93 -21.05
CA LEU A 398 16.66 20.33 -20.59
C LEU A 398 17.85 21.10 -21.18
N GLN A 399 18.99 20.43 -21.34
CA GLN A 399 20.15 21.04 -22.06
C GLN A 399 19.80 21.37 -23.50
N ASN A 400 18.97 20.58 -24.18
CA ASN A 400 18.49 20.87 -25.53
C ASN A 400 17.61 22.11 -25.62
N ILE A 401 17.03 22.59 -24.55
CA ILE A 401 16.27 23.84 -24.49
C ILE A 401 17.10 25.03 -23.99
N GLY A 402 18.37 24.83 -23.59
CA GLY A 402 19.29 25.87 -23.13
C GLY A 402 19.37 26.05 -21.61
N LEU A 403 18.83 25.13 -20.83
CA LEU A 403 18.97 25.09 -19.36
C LEU A 403 20.11 24.13 -18.98
N ASP A 404 21.15 24.64 -18.33
CA ASP A 404 22.23 23.79 -17.83
C ASP A 404 21.77 23.02 -16.57
N VAL A 405 22.10 21.71 -16.52
CA VAL A 405 21.66 20.82 -15.44
C VAL A 405 22.82 19.99 -14.94
N THR A 406 23.08 20.07 -13.64
CA THR A 406 24.02 19.20 -12.93
C THR A 406 23.23 18.15 -12.13
N ILE A 407 23.75 16.94 -12.06
CA ILE A 407 23.17 15.85 -11.24
C ILE A 407 24.09 15.58 -10.05
N ASP A 408 23.52 15.62 -8.85
CA ASP A 408 24.18 15.25 -7.60
C ASP A 408 23.64 13.92 -7.09
N VAL A 409 24.48 12.88 -7.08
CA VAL A 409 24.09 11.51 -6.70
C VAL A 409 24.57 11.21 -5.29
N ILE A 410 23.63 11.02 -4.36
CA ILE A 410 23.93 10.80 -2.94
C ILE A 410 23.20 9.55 -2.38
N PRO A 411 23.65 9.00 -1.24
CA PRO A 411 22.98 7.87 -0.60
C PRO A 411 21.51 8.17 -0.26
N PRO A 412 20.60 7.17 -0.33
CA PRO A 412 19.17 7.37 -0.06
C PRO A 412 18.85 7.96 1.34
N SER A 413 19.65 7.62 2.36
CA SER A 413 19.51 8.18 3.71
C SER A 413 19.83 9.67 3.74
N SER A 414 20.91 10.09 3.06
CA SER A 414 21.32 11.50 2.94
C SER A 414 20.29 12.30 2.15
N LEU A 415 19.72 11.71 1.09
CA LEU A 415 18.65 12.34 0.33
C LEU A 415 17.40 12.58 1.18
N ARG A 416 16.99 11.60 1.98
CA ARG A 416 15.84 11.77 2.91
C ARG A 416 16.08 12.87 3.92
N GLN A 417 17.24 12.87 4.58
CA GLN A 417 17.60 13.89 5.57
C GLN A 417 17.70 15.29 4.95
N GLY A 418 18.37 15.41 3.80
CA GLY A 418 18.55 16.69 3.12
C GLY A 418 17.24 17.31 2.62
N LYS A 419 16.29 16.50 2.15
CA LYS A 419 14.93 16.97 1.83
C LYS A 419 14.24 17.56 3.06
N ALA A 420 14.30 16.86 4.18
CA ALA A 420 13.64 17.27 5.42
C ALA A 420 14.22 18.55 6.02
N THR A 421 15.47 18.89 5.68
CA THR A 421 16.18 20.09 6.16
C THR A 421 16.32 21.20 5.11
N GLY A 422 15.66 21.08 3.95
CA GLY A 422 15.70 22.09 2.89
C GLY A 422 17.09 22.30 2.26
N LYS A 423 17.91 21.24 2.21
CA LYS A 423 19.30 21.34 1.75
C LYS A 423 19.43 21.46 0.22
N PHE A 424 18.45 20.94 -0.53
CA PHE A 424 18.53 20.79 -1.99
C PHE A 424 17.52 21.69 -2.69
N SER A 425 17.93 22.30 -3.80
CA SER A 425 17.05 23.15 -4.63
C SER A 425 16.01 22.33 -5.39
N ILE A 426 16.47 21.28 -6.07
CA ILE A 426 15.62 20.28 -6.72
C ILE A 426 16.07 18.91 -6.26
N PHE A 427 15.12 18.09 -5.87
CA PHE A 427 15.38 16.75 -5.35
C PHE A 427 14.38 15.72 -5.88
N ARG A 428 14.84 14.50 -6.11
CA ARG A 428 13.97 13.38 -6.45
C ARG A 428 13.12 12.97 -5.25
N ALA A 429 11.85 12.76 -5.47
CA ALA A 429 10.91 12.24 -4.48
C ALA A 429 9.85 11.34 -5.13
N SER A 430 9.17 10.58 -4.31
CA SER A 430 7.93 9.89 -4.61
C SER A 430 6.97 10.01 -3.44
N TRP A 431 5.70 9.85 -3.71
CA TRP A 431 4.68 9.75 -2.69
C TRP A 431 3.76 8.58 -2.97
N ILE A 432 3.77 7.61 -2.07
CA ILE A 432 2.85 6.48 -2.05
C ILE A 432 1.79 6.80 -1.02
N ALA A 433 0.52 6.65 -1.39
CA ALA A 433 -0.58 6.93 -0.48
C ALA A 433 -0.57 5.98 0.73
N ASP A 434 -0.68 6.54 1.92
CA ASP A 434 -0.86 5.78 3.16
C ASP A 434 -2.31 5.27 3.29
N TYR A 435 -3.27 6.01 2.74
CA TYR A 435 -4.70 5.69 2.68
C TYR A 435 -5.32 6.25 1.38
N PRO A 436 -6.44 5.68 0.91
CA PRO A 436 -6.97 5.96 -0.42
C PRO A 436 -7.80 7.25 -0.48
N ASP A 437 -7.20 8.38 -0.11
CA ASP A 437 -7.80 9.70 -0.26
C ASP A 437 -6.75 10.70 -0.78
N ALA A 438 -7.15 11.61 -1.67
CA ALA A 438 -6.24 12.60 -2.25
C ALA A 438 -5.76 13.64 -1.24
N GLU A 439 -6.41 13.78 -0.10
CA GLU A 439 -5.89 14.58 1.01
C GLU A 439 -4.44 14.18 1.34
N ASN A 440 -4.13 12.88 1.28
CA ASN A 440 -2.79 12.34 1.52
C ASN A 440 -1.71 12.94 0.59
N TYR A 441 -2.06 13.27 -0.66
CA TYR A 441 -1.18 13.96 -1.62
C TYR A 441 -1.17 15.48 -1.41
N LEU A 442 -2.32 16.05 -1.10
CA LEU A 442 -2.48 17.50 -0.96
C LEU A 442 -1.86 18.03 0.34
N SER A 443 -1.76 17.20 1.37
CA SER A 443 -1.05 17.51 2.62
C SER A 443 0.42 17.88 2.40
N LEU A 444 1.03 17.43 1.29
CA LEU A 444 2.41 17.76 0.89
C LEU A 444 2.60 19.25 0.49
N PHE A 445 1.50 19.96 0.27
CA PHE A 445 1.53 21.36 -0.19
C PHE A 445 0.86 22.33 0.80
N TYR A 446 0.31 21.81 1.90
CA TYR A 446 -0.29 22.63 2.95
C TYR A 446 0.80 23.34 3.76
N SER A 447 0.68 24.67 3.92
CA SER A 447 1.77 25.47 4.48
C SER A 447 2.05 25.19 5.96
N LYS A 448 1.08 24.66 6.72
CA LYS A 448 1.29 24.25 8.12
C LYS A 448 2.04 22.92 8.26
N ASN A 449 2.26 22.20 7.15
CA ASN A 449 2.95 20.91 7.11
C ASN A 449 4.41 21.03 6.64
N PHE A 450 5.06 22.16 6.80
CA PHE A 450 6.47 22.32 6.41
C PHE A 450 7.36 21.33 7.14
N THR A 451 8.32 20.77 6.41
CA THR A 451 9.39 20.00 7.03
C THR A 451 10.21 20.86 8.00
N PRO A 452 10.76 20.30 9.11
CA PRO A 452 10.79 18.88 9.46
C PRO A 452 9.53 18.35 10.16
N ASN A 453 8.56 19.18 10.49
CA ASN A 453 7.39 18.82 11.31
C ASN A 453 6.25 18.18 10.51
N GLY A 454 6.27 18.27 9.18
CA GLY A 454 5.29 17.71 8.28
C GLY A 454 5.89 17.34 6.93
N PRO A 455 5.06 16.84 5.97
CA PRO A 455 5.52 16.30 4.72
C PRO A 455 5.68 17.33 3.59
N ASN A 456 5.50 18.63 3.83
CA ASN A 456 5.69 19.66 2.81
C ASN A 456 7.19 19.96 2.60
N TYR A 457 7.86 19.11 1.83
CA TYR A 457 9.28 19.23 1.49
C TYR A 457 9.60 20.42 0.58
N THR A 458 8.61 20.94 -0.13
CA THR A 458 8.81 22.07 -1.07
C THR A 458 8.75 23.42 -0.39
N HIS A 459 8.25 23.50 0.83
CA HIS A 459 7.87 24.74 1.51
C HIS A 459 6.92 25.62 0.68
N PHE A 460 6.10 24.95 -0.15
CA PHE A 460 5.06 25.64 -0.92
C PHE A 460 4.06 26.30 0.02
N LYS A 461 3.72 27.55 -0.30
CA LYS A 461 2.76 28.36 0.45
C LYS A 461 1.86 29.11 -0.51
N ASN A 462 0.55 28.89 -0.39
CA ASN A 462 -0.45 29.60 -1.18
C ASN A 462 -1.74 29.72 -0.33
N ILE A 463 -2.18 30.94 -0.07
CA ILE A 463 -3.30 31.21 0.83
C ILE A 463 -4.63 30.64 0.32
N VAL A 464 -4.83 30.60 -0.99
CA VAL A 464 -6.03 30.02 -1.62
C VAL A 464 -6.02 28.50 -1.47
N PHE A 465 -4.85 27.87 -1.71
CA PHE A 465 -4.66 26.44 -1.48
C PHE A 465 -4.95 26.07 -0.02
N ASP A 466 -4.35 26.77 0.93
CA ASP A 466 -4.51 26.52 2.36
C ASP A 466 -5.97 26.62 2.79
N SER A 467 -6.69 27.65 2.32
CA SER A 467 -8.13 27.82 2.59
C SER A 467 -8.98 26.68 2.02
N LEU A 468 -8.66 26.21 0.79
CA LEU A 468 -9.35 25.07 0.17
C LEU A 468 -9.06 23.76 0.93
N TYR A 469 -7.82 23.57 1.37
CA TYR A 469 -7.41 22.42 2.15
C TYR A 469 -8.17 22.35 3.49
N GLU A 470 -8.15 23.43 4.26
CA GLU A 470 -8.86 23.52 5.54
C GLU A 470 -10.39 23.32 5.37
N LYS A 471 -10.97 23.87 4.29
CA LYS A 471 -12.37 23.62 3.96
C LYS A 471 -12.62 22.14 3.64
N SER A 472 -11.73 21.49 2.87
CA SER A 472 -11.93 20.11 2.44
C SER A 472 -11.98 19.11 3.60
N ILE A 473 -11.25 19.38 4.69
CA ILE A 473 -11.24 18.54 5.90
C ILE A 473 -12.60 18.47 6.58
N SER A 474 -13.44 19.52 6.48
CA SER A 474 -14.76 19.58 7.11
C SER A 474 -15.91 19.13 6.21
N VAL A 475 -15.67 18.88 4.91
CA VAL A 475 -16.73 18.50 3.95
C VAL A 475 -16.93 16.99 3.95
N VAL A 476 -18.06 16.53 4.48
CA VAL A 476 -18.44 15.12 4.56
C VAL A 476 -18.84 14.56 3.19
N ASN A 477 -19.50 15.38 2.34
CA ASN A 477 -19.91 14.97 1.01
C ASN A 477 -18.70 14.75 0.10
N ASN A 478 -18.48 13.50 -0.35
CA ASN A 478 -17.33 13.13 -1.16
C ASN A 478 -17.23 13.91 -2.48
N LEU A 479 -18.35 14.11 -3.20
CA LEU A 479 -18.33 14.80 -4.50
C LEU A 479 -17.95 16.27 -4.36
N GLU A 480 -18.41 16.95 -3.31
CA GLU A 480 -18.03 18.33 -3.01
C GLU A 480 -16.56 18.40 -2.60
N ARG A 481 -16.09 17.47 -1.77
CA ARG A 481 -14.69 17.36 -1.35
C ARG A 481 -13.77 17.13 -2.53
N TYR A 482 -14.12 16.24 -3.45
CA TYR A 482 -13.32 15.96 -4.66
C TYR A 482 -13.19 17.20 -5.57
N LYS A 483 -14.22 18.04 -5.66
CA LYS A 483 -14.13 19.33 -6.38
C LYS A 483 -13.11 20.29 -5.73
N LEU A 484 -13.00 20.28 -4.40
CA LEU A 484 -11.98 21.07 -3.70
C LEU A 484 -10.59 20.53 -3.97
N TYR A 485 -10.41 19.20 -3.95
CA TYR A 485 -9.15 18.54 -4.29
C TYR A 485 -8.69 18.86 -5.72
N GLN A 486 -9.59 18.80 -6.69
CA GLN A 486 -9.31 19.14 -8.09
C GLN A 486 -8.89 20.61 -8.27
N LYS A 487 -9.48 21.54 -7.51
CA LYS A 487 -9.05 22.94 -7.51
C LYS A 487 -7.66 23.10 -6.92
N MET A 488 -7.35 22.40 -5.82
CA MET A 488 -6.02 22.43 -5.23
C MET A 488 -4.96 21.83 -6.15
N ASP A 489 -5.26 20.72 -6.83
CA ASP A 489 -4.37 20.11 -7.81
C ASP A 489 -4.10 21.06 -9.00
N SER A 490 -5.11 21.81 -9.45
CA SER A 490 -4.95 22.85 -10.46
C SER A 490 -3.98 23.96 -10.01
N ILE A 491 -4.03 24.37 -8.73
CA ILE A 491 -3.09 25.35 -8.16
C ILE A 491 -1.67 24.79 -8.14
N ILE A 492 -1.48 23.50 -7.79
CA ILE A 492 -0.17 22.85 -7.83
C ILE A 492 0.41 22.90 -9.24
N ILE A 493 -0.39 22.56 -10.26
CA ILE A 493 0.05 22.62 -11.65
C ILE A 493 0.38 24.06 -12.04
N GLU A 494 -0.47 25.03 -11.73
CA GLU A 494 -0.24 26.43 -12.10
C GLU A 494 1.02 27.01 -11.43
N GLU A 495 1.25 26.72 -10.15
CA GLU A 495 2.39 27.25 -9.39
C GLU A 495 3.68 26.43 -9.53
N ALA A 496 3.58 25.19 -10.02
CA ALA A 496 4.71 24.31 -10.31
C ALA A 496 5.72 24.12 -9.16
N PRO A 497 5.29 23.86 -7.90
CA PRO A 497 6.23 23.55 -6.81
C PRO A 497 6.90 22.21 -7.00
N VAL A 498 6.42 21.39 -7.92
CA VAL A 498 6.92 20.06 -8.28
C VAL A 498 6.97 19.88 -9.79
N ILE A 499 7.77 18.91 -10.22
CA ILE A 499 7.84 18.39 -11.58
C ILE A 499 7.35 16.95 -11.53
N PRO A 500 6.05 16.67 -11.76
CA PRO A 500 5.54 15.32 -11.84
C PRO A 500 6.19 14.57 -13.00
N LEU A 501 6.65 13.33 -12.76
CA LEU A 501 7.32 12.50 -13.74
C LEU A 501 6.35 11.47 -14.34
N TYR A 502 5.87 10.58 -13.50
CA TYR A 502 4.90 9.55 -13.88
C TYR A 502 4.09 9.09 -12.66
N TYR A 503 2.91 8.57 -12.93
CA TYR A 503 2.16 7.74 -12.00
C TYR A 503 2.64 6.30 -12.18
N ASP A 504 3.04 5.66 -11.09
CA ASP A 504 3.55 4.30 -11.16
C ASP A 504 2.41 3.30 -11.41
N GLN A 505 2.78 2.08 -11.73
CA GLN A 505 1.85 0.98 -11.94
C GLN A 505 2.22 -0.21 -11.08
N VAL A 506 1.20 -0.84 -10.50
CA VAL A 506 1.35 -2.19 -9.97
C VAL A 506 1.53 -3.14 -11.15
N ILE A 507 2.49 -4.03 -11.04
CA ILE A 507 2.70 -5.13 -11.98
C ILE A 507 2.80 -6.44 -11.21
N ARG A 508 2.02 -7.42 -11.64
CA ARG A 508 1.95 -8.76 -11.06
C ARG A 508 2.12 -9.83 -12.11
N PHE A 509 2.84 -10.87 -11.76
CA PHE A 509 2.97 -12.08 -12.56
C PHE A 509 2.46 -13.26 -11.74
N SER A 510 1.58 -14.09 -12.33
CA SER A 510 1.10 -15.31 -11.69
C SER A 510 1.18 -16.49 -12.66
N GLN A 511 1.30 -17.71 -12.13
CA GLN A 511 1.19 -18.91 -12.94
C GLN A 511 -0.19 -19.01 -13.57
N LYS A 512 -0.29 -19.68 -14.74
CA LYS A 512 -1.54 -19.81 -15.51
C LYS A 512 -2.69 -20.50 -14.77
N ASN A 513 -2.38 -21.29 -13.78
CA ASN A 513 -3.36 -21.99 -12.96
C ASN A 513 -3.84 -21.20 -11.74
N ILE A 514 -3.38 -19.97 -11.55
CA ILE A 514 -3.83 -19.07 -10.47
C ILE A 514 -4.99 -18.23 -10.98
N GLU A 515 -6.10 -18.29 -10.27
CA GLU A 515 -7.31 -17.57 -10.59
C GLU A 515 -7.74 -16.63 -9.45
N ASP A 516 -8.44 -15.57 -9.80
CA ASP A 516 -9.03 -14.56 -8.89
C ASP A 516 -8.03 -13.85 -7.98
N LEU A 517 -6.79 -13.64 -8.49
CA LEU A 517 -5.74 -12.95 -7.73
C LEU A 517 -6.01 -11.45 -7.59
N GLY A 518 -6.58 -10.82 -8.62
CA GLY A 518 -6.91 -9.41 -8.63
C GLY A 518 -5.70 -8.47 -8.58
N ILE A 519 -5.97 -7.19 -8.76
CA ILE A 519 -5.02 -6.08 -8.62
C ILE A 519 -5.74 -4.86 -8.06
N ASN A 520 -5.10 -4.09 -7.21
CA ASN A 520 -5.68 -2.87 -6.65
C ASN A 520 -4.62 -1.77 -6.52
N PRO A 521 -5.04 -0.48 -6.45
CA PRO A 521 -4.10 0.63 -6.51
C PRO A 521 -3.20 0.85 -5.28
N ILE A 522 -3.41 0.12 -4.18
CA ILE A 522 -2.49 0.10 -3.02
C ILE A 522 -1.60 -1.15 -3.00
N ASP A 523 -1.64 -1.95 -4.09
CA ASP A 523 -0.92 -3.22 -4.23
C ASP A 523 -1.11 -4.17 -3.03
N MET A 524 -2.31 -4.21 -2.45
CA MET A 524 -2.64 -5.17 -1.38
C MET A 524 -2.78 -6.57 -1.97
N LEU A 525 -2.09 -7.55 -1.40
CA LEU A 525 -2.22 -8.96 -1.75
C LEU A 525 -3.37 -9.58 -0.95
N ASP A 526 -4.53 -9.71 -1.57
CA ASP A 526 -5.70 -10.38 -1.00
C ASP A 526 -5.80 -11.81 -1.53
N LEU A 527 -5.63 -12.79 -0.65
CA LEU A 527 -5.62 -14.21 -1.02
C LEU A 527 -6.92 -14.94 -0.65
N ARG A 528 -7.94 -14.22 -0.18
CA ARG A 528 -9.20 -14.84 0.27
C ARG A 528 -9.91 -15.63 -0.82
N ARG A 529 -10.00 -15.05 -2.02
CA ARG A 529 -10.72 -15.62 -3.19
C ARG A 529 -9.82 -16.39 -4.15
N VAL A 530 -8.52 -16.29 -3.99
CA VAL A 530 -7.57 -16.97 -4.86
C VAL A 530 -7.72 -18.49 -4.76
N TYR A 531 -7.69 -19.16 -5.91
CA TYR A 531 -7.67 -20.61 -6.00
C TYR A 531 -6.78 -21.09 -7.15
N LYS A 532 -6.42 -22.36 -7.14
CA LYS A 532 -5.58 -22.98 -8.16
C LYS A 532 -6.41 -23.96 -8.98
N LEU A 533 -6.35 -23.84 -10.30
CA LEU A 533 -6.81 -24.88 -11.22
C LEU A 533 -5.89 -26.09 -11.12
N ASN A 534 -6.47 -27.29 -11.22
CA ASN A 534 -5.74 -28.55 -11.17
C ASN A 534 -4.99 -28.82 -12.50
#